data_3ca52568f04e5ce4c5e6ea118ae4f49d
#
_entry.id   3ca52568f04e5ce4c5e6ea118ae4f49d
#
_cell.length_a   1.000
_cell.length_b   1.000
_cell.length_c   1.000
_cell.angle_alpha   90.00
_cell.angle_beta   90.00
_cell.angle_gamma   90.00
#
_symmetry.space_group_name_H-M   'P 1'
#
loop_
_entity.id
_entity.type
_entity.pdbx_description
1 polymer ?
#
loop_
_entity_poly.entity_id
_entity_poly.type
_entity_poly.pdbx_seq_one_letter_code
_entity_poly.pdbx_strand_id
1 'polypeptide(L)'
;MKKLIIVLLFCVSIVNSLAKGTDFELRGVPLPEAIGLLYGEVFNKPFMLAAELINDDRKVYFHITPDIDERAFINRYFSNMNIRIWQKNGVDYITPFTPKTPEIKRESFIYQPRFRSVGYLSDILRGQFEGRFNQQGGIGSYSTTQLTDAQPNSASDFINRHGDVLVYYGTKNEIERMKTILPLIDTATEEVIVSAYVFEVQTAERNGSGLALAAKLVSGKFNVGIGSESGFDNFVRFKTGSLDALYELFRTDSRFHVVSSPRLRVSNGAKAAFSVGSEVPVLGQVSYSDNKPVQSIEYRSSGVILSVQPEIRQDLIELNIDQQISNFAKTETGVNNSPTLIKRQVNTQVSVADGDIILLGGLAENKVSEAETGFSFLPKDWFTGSSDEHSKTDILVMLQVKKVSR
;
A
#
# COMPACT_ATOMS: atom_id res chain seq x y z
N MET A 1 84.74 73.24 -29.54
CA MET A 1 84.26 72.00 -28.95
C MET A 1 82.91 72.23 -28.31
N LYS A 2 81.85 71.89 -28.99
CA LYS A 2 80.51 71.58 -28.41
C LYS A 2 79.65 71.06 -29.54
N LYS A 3 79.44 69.76 -29.54
CA LYS A 3 78.58 69.10 -30.53
C LYS A 3 77.09 69.29 -30.15
N LEU A 4 76.36 69.87 -31.03
CA LEU A 4 74.94 70.05 -30.99
C LEU A 4 74.30 68.78 -31.54
N ILE A 5 73.61 67.98 -30.69
CA ILE A 5 72.87 66.85 -31.13
C ILE A 5 71.42 67.31 -31.37
N ILE A 6 70.98 67.28 -32.59
CA ILE A 6 69.56 67.46 -32.98
C ILE A 6 68.85 66.15 -32.84
N VAL A 7 67.92 66.04 -31.86
CA VAL A 7 66.98 64.91 -31.72
C VAL A 7 65.79 65.20 -32.62
N LEU A 8 65.66 64.42 -33.66
CA LEU A 8 64.51 64.43 -34.56
C LEU A 8 63.39 63.60 -33.91
N LEU A 9 62.36 64.33 -33.43
CA LEU A 9 61.18 63.72 -32.84
C LEU A 9 60.29 63.22 -33.96
N PHE A 10 60.27 61.89 -34.21
CA PHE A 10 59.39 61.26 -35.16
C PHE A 10 58.06 60.98 -34.44
N CYS A 11 57.06 61.86 -34.64
CA CYS A 11 55.67 61.56 -34.19
C CYS A 11 55.08 60.46 -35.06
N VAL A 12 55.08 59.25 -34.57
CA VAL A 12 54.26 58.16 -35.10
C VAL A 12 52.85 58.40 -34.62
N SER A 13 52.00 58.93 -35.43
CA SER A 13 50.56 58.96 -35.23
C SER A 13 50.02 57.58 -35.44
N ILE A 14 49.81 56.92 -34.33
CA ILE A 14 49.00 55.65 -34.30
C ILE A 14 47.57 56.07 -34.60
N VAL A 15 47.16 55.92 -35.86
CA VAL A 15 45.74 55.95 -36.23
C VAL A 15 45.11 54.69 -35.63
N ASN A 16 44.48 54.84 -34.46
CA ASN A 16 43.54 53.88 -33.98
C ASN A 16 42.37 53.85 -34.96
N SER A 17 42.40 52.92 -35.88
CA SER A 17 41.21 52.51 -36.61
C SER A 17 40.23 51.86 -35.62
N LEU A 18 39.40 52.68 -34.99
CA LEU A 18 38.19 52.20 -34.35
C LEU A 18 37.37 51.53 -35.44
N ALA A 19 37.34 50.23 -35.43
CA ALA A 19 36.41 49.49 -36.24
C ALA A 19 34.98 49.99 -35.86
N LYS A 20 34.42 50.78 -36.80
CA LYS A 20 33.07 51.32 -36.67
C LYS A 20 32.14 50.10 -36.75
N GLY A 21 31.56 49.71 -35.63
CA GLY A 21 30.59 48.65 -35.62
C GLY A 21 29.47 48.92 -36.61
N THR A 22 28.96 47.94 -37.26
CA THR A 22 27.96 48.03 -38.31
C THR A 22 26.56 48.11 -37.69
N ASP A 23 25.77 49.09 -38.07
CA ASP A 23 24.33 49.13 -37.77
C ASP A 23 23.62 48.38 -38.89
N PHE A 24 23.12 47.17 -38.55
CA PHE A 24 22.55 46.27 -39.53
C PHE A 24 21.25 45.63 -38.99
N GLU A 25 20.16 45.81 -39.73
CA GLU A 25 18.85 45.32 -39.35
C GLU A 25 18.23 44.43 -40.44
N LEU A 26 17.72 43.30 -40.06
CA LEU A 26 16.91 42.41 -40.91
C LEU A 26 15.52 42.23 -40.34
N ARG A 27 14.49 42.39 -41.17
CA ARG A 27 13.08 42.20 -40.78
C ARG A 27 12.38 41.28 -41.75
N GLY A 28 12.14 40.04 -41.32
CA GLY A 28 11.33 39.08 -42.07
C GLY A 28 11.97 38.54 -43.34
N VAL A 29 13.29 38.56 -43.41
CA VAL A 29 14.05 38.04 -44.55
C VAL A 29 14.18 36.54 -44.46
N PRO A 30 13.99 35.75 -45.55
CA PRO A 30 14.25 34.32 -45.55
C PRO A 30 15.69 34.00 -45.16
N LEU A 31 15.89 32.90 -44.42
CA LEU A 31 17.17 32.55 -43.84
C LEU A 31 18.34 32.53 -44.86
N PRO A 32 18.21 31.92 -46.04
CA PRO A 32 19.31 31.90 -47.04
C PRO A 32 19.71 33.27 -47.51
N GLU A 33 18.72 34.14 -47.77
CA GLU A 33 18.94 35.54 -48.18
C GLU A 33 19.57 36.37 -47.05
N ALA A 34 19.09 36.17 -45.82
CA ALA A 34 19.63 36.83 -44.63
C ALA A 34 21.12 36.49 -44.43
N ILE A 35 21.50 35.22 -44.64
CA ILE A 35 22.89 34.78 -44.61
C ILE A 35 23.71 35.43 -45.72
N GLY A 36 23.17 35.49 -46.92
CA GLY A 36 23.84 36.13 -48.05
C GLY A 36 24.12 37.63 -47.80
N LEU A 37 23.12 38.35 -47.29
CA LEU A 37 23.26 39.78 -46.94
C LEU A 37 24.27 39.96 -45.79
N LEU A 38 24.21 39.13 -44.78
CA LEU A 38 25.09 39.21 -43.61
C LEU A 38 26.56 39.00 -44.03
N TYR A 39 26.85 38.02 -44.86
CA TYR A 39 28.20 37.72 -45.30
C TYR A 39 28.71 38.68 -46.39
N GLY A 40 27.80 39.28 -47.18
CA GLY A 40 28.16 40.28 -48.18
C GLY A 40 28.41 41.66 -47.60
N GLU A 41 27.58 42.14 -46.67
CA GLU A 41 27.61 43.47 -46.15
C GLU A 41 28.31 43.66 -44.79
N VAL A 42 28.17 42.65 -43.90
CA VAL A 42 28.71 42.78 -42.54
C VAL A 42 30.07 42.07 -42.40
N PHE A 43 30.13 40.80 -42.76
CA PHE A 43 31.37 40.05 -42.53
C PHE A 43 32.39 40.13 -43.67
N ASN A 44 31.93 40.38 -44.85
CA ASN A 44 32.77 40.43 -46.07
C ASN A 44 33.76 39.26 -46.18
N LYS A 45 33.26 38.04 -45.95
CA LYS A 45 34.00 36.80 -45.91
C LYS A 45 33.34 35.73 -46.78
N PRO A 46 34.14 34.79 -47.30
CA PRO A 46 33.58 33.68 -48.04
C PRO A 46 32.85 32.73 -47.09
N PHE A 47 31.70 32.22 -47.53
CA PHE A 47 30.90 31.23 -46.77
C PHE A 47 30.37 30.12 -47.67
N MET A 48 30.07 29.00 -47.08
CA MET A 48 29.36 27.88 -47.70
C MET A 48 28.10 27.57 -46.91
N LEU A 49 26.97 27.53 -47.60
CA LEU A 49 25.67 27.16 -47.04
C LEU A 49 25.39 25.71 -47.34
N ALA A 50 25.02 24.92 -46.34
CA ALA A 50 24.60 23.54 -46.51
C ALA A 50 23.33 23.46 -47.39
N ALA A 51 23.23 22.40 -48.19
CA ALA A 51 22.12 22.25 -49.13
C ALA A 51 20.74 22.23 -48.43
N GLU A 52 20.68 21.71 -47.24
CA GLU A 52 19.47 21.63 -46.40
C GLU A 52 18.94 23.03 -45.99
N LEU A 53 19.80 24.04 -45.98
CA LEU A 53 19.42 25.39 -45.60
C LEU A 53 19.08 26.31 -46.80
N ILE A 54 19.31 25.85 -48.03
CA ILE A 54 19.04 26.64 -49.24
C ILE A 54 17.54 26.93 -49.43
N ASN A 55 16.71 25.97 -49.06
CA ASN A 55 15.26 26.09 -49.17
C ASN A 55 14.58 26.28 -47.78
N ASP A 56 15.29 26.88 -46.85
CA ASP A 56 14.78 27.14 -45.51
C ASP A 56 13.96 28.43 -45.48
N ASP A 57 12.64 28.31 -45.37
CA ASP A 57 11.70 29.45 -45.41
C ASP A 57 11.59 30.19 -44.05
N ARG A 58 12.39 29.83 -43.05
CA ARG A 58 12.38 30.49 -41.75
C ARG A 58 12.78 31.94 -41.92
N LYS A 59 12.00 32.84 -41.32
CA LYS A 59 12.23 34.29 -41.39
C LYS A 59 13.13 34.76 -40.26
N VAL A 60 14.09 35.59 -40.62
CA VAL A 60 15.09 36.14 -39.70
C VAL A 60 14.69 37.58 -39.33
N TYR A 61 14.76 37.88 -38.02
CA TYR A 61 14.48 39.17 -37.42
C TYR A 61 15.57 39.51 -36.43
N PHE A 62 16.42 40.45 -36.68
CA PHE A 62 17.36 40.97 -35.69
C PHE A 62 17.90 42.33 -36.09
N HIS A 63 18.43 43.05 -35.09
CA HIS A 63 19.11 44.33 -35.25
C HIS A 63 20.45 44.27 -34.51
N ILE A 64 21.55 44.49 -35.23
CA ILE A 64 22.92 44.56 -34.69
C ILE A 64 23.27 46.04 -34.59
N THR A 65 23.61 46.48 -33.38
CA THR A 65 24.06 47.83 -33.10
C THR A 65 25.60 47.86 -33.04
N PRO A 66 26.24 49.03 -33.30
CA PRO A 66 27.69 49.15 -33.32
C PRO A 66 28.42 48.74 -32.02
N ASP A 67 27.72 48.63 -30.91
CA ASP A 67 28.27 48.27 -29.59
C ASP A 67 28.39 46.77 -29.33
N ILE A 68 27.88 45.95 -30.26
CA ILE A 68 27.81 44.49 -30.06
C ILE A 68 28.85 43.80 -30.94
N ASP A 69 29.48 42.74 -30.38
CA ASP A 69 30.29 41.82 -31.20
C ASP A 69 29.36 41.08 -32.18
N GLU A 70 29.41 41.50 -33.43
CA GLU A 70 28.58 40.99 -34.52
C GLU A 70 28.66 39.46 -34.65
N ARG A 71 29.87 38.93 -34.54
CA ARG A 71 30.12 37.50 -34.71
C ARG A 71 29.57 36.66 -33.54
N ALA A 72 29.78 37.16 -32.35
CA ALA A 72 29.22 36.50 -31.16
C ALA A 72 27.68 36.52 -31.17
N PHE A 73 27.11 37.67 -31.58
CA PHE A 73 25.65 37.82 -31.70
C PHE A 73 25.07 36.84 -32.72
N ILE A 74 25.62 36.79 -33.91
CA ILE A 74 25.16 35.96 -35.02
C ILE A 74 25.34 34.47 -34.69
N ASN A 75 26.45 34.08 -34.10
CA ASN A 75 26.64 32.70 -33.63
C ASN A 75 25.57 32.27 -32.61
N ARG A 76 25.22 33.15 -31.67
CA ARG A 76 24.16 32.89 -30.68
C ARG A 76 22.79 32.82 -31.35
N TYR A 77 22.48 33.76 -32.27
CA TYR A 77 21.22 33.80 -32.98
C TYR A 77 20.98 32.53 -33.81
N PHE A 78 21.97 32.13 -34.61
CA PHE A 78 21.86 30.92 -35.43
C PHE A 78 21.90 29.62 -34.59
N SER A 79 22.63 29.61 -33.48
CA SER A 79 22.60 28.49 -32.56
C SER A 79 21.19 28.25 -32.00
N ASN A 80 20.44 29.31 -31.68
CA ASN A 80 19.04 29.21 -31.25
C ASN A 80 18.10 28.69 -32.37
N MET A 81 18.51 28.84 -33.61
CA MET A 81 17.81 28.30 -34.78
C MET A 81 18.28 26.88 -35.15
N ASN A 82 19.09 26.23 -34.31
CA ASN A 82 19.74 24.96 -34.59
C ASN A 82 20.65 25.00 -35.83
N ILE A 83 21.36 26.10 -36.05
CA ILE A 83 22.33 26.29 -37.10
C ILE A 83 23.68 26.53 -36.45
N ARG A 84 24.69 25.86 -36.93
CA ARG A 84 26.08 26.02 -36.49
C ARG A 84 26.93 26.63 -37.55
N ILE A 85 27.71 27.68 -37.17
CA ILE A 85 28.75 28.27 -37.99
C ILE A 85 30.11 27.74 -37.49
N TRP A 86 30.91 27.18 -38.39
CA TRP A 86 32.27 26.76 -38.09
C TRP A 86 33.19 27.13 -39.21
N GLN A 87 34.45 27.42 -38.91
CA GLN A 87 35.42 27.93 -39.87
C GLN A 87 36.47 26.89 -40.21
N LYS A 88 36.78 26.72 -41.50
CA LYS A 88 37.89 25.91 -42.00
C LYS A 88 38.53 26.61 -43.16
N ASN A 89 39.87 26.72 -43.16
CA ASN A 89 40.66 27.37 -44.22
C ASN A 89 40.18 28.76 -44.63
N GLY A 90 39.72 29.57 -43.68
CA GLY A 90 39.25 30.93 -43.95
C GLY A 90 37.81 31.05 -44.46
N VAL A 91 37.14 29.93 -44.71
CA VAL A 91 35.74 29.86 -45.15
C VAL A 91 34.83 29.46 -43.99
N ASP A 92 33.72 30.16 -43.82
CA ASP A 92 32.71 29.83 -42.84
C ASP A 92 31.70 28.82 -43.43
N TYR A 93 31.50 27.70 -42.73
CA TYR A 93 30.54 26.67 -43.09
C TYR A 93 29.31 26.83 -42.22
N ILE A 94 28.14 26.95 -42.83
CA ILE A 94 26.86 27.14 -42.16
C ILE A 94 26.04 25.87 -42.37
N THR A 95 25.87 25.12 -41.31
CA THR A 95 25.24 23.79 -41.38
C THR A 95 24.14 23.64 -40.32
N PRO A 96 23.08 22.86 -40.58
CA PRO A 96 22.13 22.52 -39.55
C PRO A 96 22.83 21.76 -38.41
N PHE A 97 22.46 22.06 -37.19
CA PHE A 97 22.96 21.41 -35.98
C PHE A 97 21.82 20.88 -35.17
N THR A 98 21.68 19.58 -35.16
CA THR A 98 20.80 18.92 -34.18
C THR A 98 21.63 18.69 -32.93
N PRO A 99 21.32 19.33 -31.79
CA PRO A 99 21.99 19.02 -30.55
C PRO A 99 21.78 17.55 -30.26
N LYS A 100 22.85 16.79 -30.21
CA LYS A 100 22.76 15.40 -29.74
C LYS A 100 22.31 15.46 -28.29
N THR A 101 21.06 15.08 -28.04
CA THR A 101 20.62 14.81 -26.68
C THR A 101 21.63 13.82 -26.07
N PRO A 102 22.22 14.12 -24.90
CA PRO A 102 23.17 13.21 -24.29
C PRO A 102 22.52 11.84 -24.15
N GLU A 103 23.12 10.85 -24.75
CA GLU A 103 22.63 9.47 -24.67
C GLU A 103 22.78 9.04 -23.22
N ILE A 104 21.67 9.00 -22.50
CA ILE A 104 21.64 8.57 -21.10
C ILE A 104 21.96 7.07 -21.08
N LYS A 105 23.19 6.73 -20.73
CA LYS A 105 23.58 5.34 -20.57
C LYS A 105 22.79 4.73 -19.41
N ARG A 106 22.06 3.68 -19.72
CA ARG A 106 21.30 2.88 -18.75
C ARG A 106 21.95 1.52 -18.62
N GLU A 107 21.93 1.00 -17.40
CA GLU A 107 22.50 -0.29 -17.02
C GLU A 107 21.44 -1.13 -16.30
N SER A 108 21.63 -2.45 -16.31
CA SER A 108 20.78 -3.36 -15.56
C SER A 108 21.35 -3.58 -14.17
N PHE A 109 20.50 -3.48 -13.17
CA PHE A 109 20.80 -3.82 -11.78
C PHE A 109 19.90 -4.96 -11.33
N ILE A 110 20.50 -5.96 -10.68
CA ILE A 110 19.83 -7.16 -10.20
C ILE A 110 19.96 -7.21 -8.68
N TYR A 111 18.83 -7.38 -8.00
CA TYR A 111 18.77 -7.52 -6.56
C TYR A 111 17.94 -8.73 -6.17
N GLN A 112 18.47 -9.58 -5.30
CA GLN A 112 17.77 -10.73 -4.74
C GLN A 112 17.21 -10.34 -3.37
N PRO A 113 15.90 -10.17 -3.22
CA PRO A 113 15.28 -9.83 -1.95
C PRO A 113 15.51 -10.92 -0.90
N ARG A 114 15.66 -10.49 0.35
CA ARG A 114 15.85 -11.39 1.49
C ARG A 114 14.58 -11.66 2.26
N PHE A 115 13.72 -10.64 2.38
CA PHE A 115 12.57 -10.68 3.28
C PHE A 115 11.26 -10.29 2.60
N ARG A 116 11.31 -9.33 1.69
CA ARG A 116 10.11 -8.78 1.05
C ARG A 116 9.95 -9.34 -0.37
N SER A 117 8.69 -9.41 -0.83
CA SER A 117 8.46 -9.83 -2.20
C SER A 117 8.95 -8.79 -3.22
N VAL A 118 9.35 -9.24 -4.39
CA VAL A 118 9.74 -8.35 -5.52
C VAL A 118 8.63 -7.35 -5.85
N GLY A 119 7.36 -7.79 -5.81
CA GLY A 119 6.22 -6.91 -6.03
C GLY A 119 6.17 -5.75 -5.03
N TYR A 120 6.28 -6.04 -3.74
CA TYR A 120 6.30 -5.02 -2.69
C TYR A 120 7.44 -4.01 -2.89
N LEU A 121 8.67 -4.49 -3.14
CA LEU A 121 9.81 -3.61 -3.36
C LEU A 121 9.66 -2.76 -4.61
N SER A 122 9.20 -3.35 -5.72
CA SER A 122 8.99 -2.63 -6.97
C SER A 122 7.91 -1.55 -6.85
N ASP A 123 6.84 -1.80 -6.11
CA ASP A 123 5.74 -0.83 -5.92
C ASP A 123 6.19 0.38 -5.11
N ILE A 124 6.99 0.18 -4.06
CA ILE A 124 7.56 1.28 -3.29
C ILE A 124 8.55 2.11 -4.12
N LEU A 125 9.38 1.45 -4.92
CA LEU A 125 10.46 2.10 -5.65
C LEU A 125 9.97 2.78 -6.94
N ARG A 126 8.89 2.28 -7.55
CA ARG A 126 8.38 2.77 -8.84
C ARG A 126 8.06 4.27 -8.85
N GLY A 127 7.61 4.83 -7.74
CA GLY A 127 7.32 6.26 -7.63
C GLY A 127 8.56 7.15 -7.47
N GLN A 128 9.74 6.57 -7.24
CA GLN A 128 10.97 7.32 -6.92
C GLN A 128 12.04 7.25 -8.01
N PHE A 129 11.89 6.33 -8.98
CA PHE A 129 12.88 6.04 -10.02
C PHE A 129 12.22 6.04 -11.40
N GLU A 130 12.87 6.67 -12.37
CA GLU A 130 12.37 6.80 -13.75
C GLU A 130 12.67 5.58 -14.63
N GLY A 131 13.57 4.70 -14.20
CA GLY A 131 13.94 3.49 -14.90
C GLY A 131 12.81 2.45 -14.91
N ARG A 132 13.10 1.30 -15.52
CA ARG A 132 12.12 0.22 -15.67
C ARG A 132 12.42 -0.91 -14.69
N PHE A 133 11.41 -1.32 -13.95
CA PHE A 133 11.42 -2.56 -13.16
C PHE A 133 10.95 -3.73 -14.02
N ASN A 134 11.45 -4.94 -13.72
CA ASN A 134 10.85 -6.15 -14.25
C ASN A 134 9.38 -6.16 -13.80
N GLN A 135 8.49 -6.05 -14.77
CA GLN A 135 7.06 -6.14 -14.47
C GLN A 135 6.75 -7.58 -14.05
N GLN A 136 6.16 -7.71 -12.91
CA GLN A 136 5.40 -8.88 -12.53
C GLN A 136 4.14 -8.90 -13.40
N GLY A 137 4.20 -9.59 -14.50
CA GLY A 137 3.09 -9.63 -15.44
C GLY A 137 3.57 -9.54 -16.86
N GLY A 138 3.74 -10.69 -17.44
CA GLY A 138 3.61 -10.94 -18.88
C GLY A 138 4.50 -10.12 -19.78
N ILE A 139 5.37 -10.80 -20.44
CA ILE A 139 5.75 -10.49 -21.81
C ILE A 139 4.45 -10.16 -22.57
N GLY A 140 4.23 -8.85 -22.82
CA GLY A 140 3.13 -8.36 -23.64
C GLY A 140 1.80 -8.27 -22.89
N SER A 141 1.41 -7.06 -22.45
CA SER A 141 0.00 -6.69 -22.45
C SER A 141 -0.47 -6.67 -23.91
N TYR A 142 -0.73 -7.81 -24.46
CA TYR A 142 -1.71 -7.89 -25.53
C TYR A 142 -3.05 -7.70 -24.85
N SER A 143 -3.73 -6.60 -25.16
CA SER A 143 -5.16 -6.43 -25.01
C SER A 143 -5.83 -7.62 -25.69
N THR A 144 -5.95 -8.73 -25.02
CA THR A 144 -6.84 -9.80 -25.44
C THR A 144 -8.22 -9.41 -24.96
N THR A 145 -8.97 -8.79 -25.85
CA THR A 145 -10.42 -9.00 -25.92
C THR A 145 -10.72 -10.41 -25.44
N GLN A 146 -11.55 -10.48 -24.41
CA GLN A 146 -12.13 -11.67 -23.80
C GLN A 146 -12.05 -12.92 -24.68
N LEU A 147 -11.20 -13.86 -24.29
CA LEU A 147 -11.43 -15.27 -24.53
C LEU A 147 -11.85 -15.85 -23.16
N THR A 148 -13.14 -15.81 -22.94
CA THR A 148 -13.87 -16.70 -22.04
C THR A 148 -13.59 -18.12 -22.52
N ASP A 149 -12.72 -18.83 -21.82
CA ASP A 149 -12.60 -20.29 -21.67
C ASP A 149 -11.14 -20.67 -21.33
N ALA A 150 -10.48 -19.97 -20.41
CA ALA A 150 -9.31 -20.53 -19.76
C ALA A 150 -9.81 -21.42 -18.61
N GLN A 151 -9.72 -22.73 -18.79
CA GLN A 151 -9.93 -23.66 -17.70
C GLN A 151 -9.05 -23.26 -16.52
N PRO A 152 -9.62 -23.09 -15.30
CA PRO A 152 -8.84 -22.75 -14.11
C PRO A 152 -8.12 -24.00 -13.62
N ASN A 153 -7.04 -24.42 -14.21
CA ASN A 153 -6.16 -25.50 -13.78
C ASN A 153 -5.08 -25.81 -14.85
N SER A 154 -4.64 -24.79 -15.59
CA SER A 154 -3.49 -25.02 -16.45
C SER A 154 -2.23 -25.10 -15.58
N ALA A 155 -1.28 -25.96 -15.94
CA ALA A 155 0.01 -26.08 -15.26
C ALA A 155 0.77 -24.73 -15.14
N SER A 156 0.42 -23.74 -15.95
CA SER A 156 0.93 -22.38 -15.90
C SER A 156 0.47 -21.56 -14.68
N ASP A 157 -0.65 -21.93 -14.06
CA ASP A 157 -1.13 -21.23 -12.85
C ASP A 157 -0.36 -21.67 -11.59
N PHE A 158 0.24 -22.85 -11.66
CA PHE A 158 1.11 -23.36 -10.56
C PHE A 158 2.55 -22.89 -10.65
N ILE A 159 2.97 -22.29 -11.77
CA ILE A 159 4.27 -21.65 -11.83
C ILE A 159 4.17 -20.33 -11.07
N ASN A 160 4.73 -20.32 -9.89
CA ASN A 160 4.82 -19.14 -9.04
C ASN A 160 5.62 -18.07 -9.79
N ARG A 161 4.93 -17.15 -10.49
CA ARG A 161 5.54 -16.07 -11.28
C ARG A 161 6.06 -14.92 -10.41
N HIS A 162 6.15 -15.14 -9.11
CA HIS A 162 6.86 -14.23 -8.22
C HIS A 162 8.34 -14.40 -8.52
N GLY A 163 8.86 -13.54 -9.38
CA GLY A 163 10.27 -13.54 -9.68
C GLY A 163 11.07 -13.41 -8.39
N ASP A 164 12.02 -14.32 -8.18
CA ASP A 164 12.89 -14.31 -7.01
C ASP A 164 13.87 -13.13 -7.00
N VAL A 165 13.88 -12.35 -8.08
CA VAL A 165 14.87 -11.31 -8.33
C VAL A 165 14.23 -10.04 -8.85
N LEU A 166 14.56 -8.90 -8.21
CA LEU A 166 14.22 -7.57 -8.69
C LEU A 166 15.24 -7.14 -9.75
N VAL A 167 14.78 -6.87 -10.95
CA VAL A 167 15.61 -6.32 -12.03
C VAL A 167 15.20 -4.89 -12.31
N TYR A 168 16.16 -3.98 -12.29
CA TYR A 168 15.97 -2.58 -12.59
C TYR A 168 16.87 -2.15 -13.74
N TYR A 169 16.33 -1.44 -14.72
CA TYR A 169 17.05 -0.86 -15.84
C TYR A 169 16.98 0.65 -15.78
N GLY A 170 18.10 1.29 -15.45
CA GLY A 170 18.16 2.74 -15.23
C GLY A 170 19.56 3.32 -15.30
N THR A 171 19.70 4.57 -14.90
CA THR A 171 20.98 5.27 -14.88
C THR A 171 21.86 4.81 -13.73
N LYS A 172 23.18 4.99 -13.86
CA LYS A 172 24.14 4.66 -12.81
C LYS A 172 23.82 5.37 -11.49
N ASN A 173 23.41 6.62 -11.53
CA ASN A 173 23.06 7.39 -10.32
C ASN A 173 21.83 6.82 -9.62
N GLU A 174 20.82 6.39 -10.37
CA GLU A 174 19.64 5.73 -9.82
C GLU A 174 20.00 4.39 -9.17
N ILE A 175 20.85 3.60 -9.83
CA ILE A 175 21.33 2.31 -9.31
C ILE A 175 22.07 2.48 -7.98
N GLU A 176 22.95 3.48 -7.85
CA GLU A 176 23.67 3.75 -6.59
C GLU A 176 22.69 4.17 -5.47
N ARG A 177 21.70 5.02 -5.78
CA ARG A 177 20.65 5.36 -4.81
C ARG A 177 19.82 4.12 -4.42
N MET A 178 19.50 3.26 -5.38
CA MET A 178 18.74 2.04 -5.13
C MET A 178 19.49 1.06 -4.22
N LYS A 179 20.80 0.88 -4.42
CA LYS A 179 21.66 0.07 -3.54
C LYS A 179 21.63 0.55 -2.09
N THR A 180 21.46 1.84 -1.87
CA THR A 180 21.38 2.42 -0.52
C THR A 180 19.98 2.22 0.09
N ILE A 181 18.92 2.34 -0.71
CA ILE A 181 17.53 2.29 -0.21
C ILE A 181 17.07 0.85 -0.01
N LEU A 182 17.43 -0.08 -0.92
CA LEU A 182 16.95 -1.48 -0.87
C LEU A 182 17.18 -2.18 0.47
N PRO A 183 18.37 -2.10 1.10
CA PRO A 183 18.58 -2.74 2.40
C PRO A 183 17.73 -2.15 3.53
N LEU A 184 17.27 -0.89 3.40
CA LEU A 184 16.44 -0.22 4.39
C LEU A 184 14.96 -0.63 4.30
N ILE A 185 14.49 -1.00 3.11
CA ILE A 185 13.11 -1.42 2.88
C ILE A 185 12.92 -2.94 2.85
N ASP A 186 13.97 -3.69 2.49
CA ASP A 186 13.96 -5.16 2.50
C ASP A 186 14.28 -5.70 3.90
N THR A 187 13.41 -5.37 4.85
CA THR A 187 13.51 -5.79 6.24
C THR A 187 12.56 -6.93 6.54
N ALA A 188 12.91 -7.75 7.53
CA ALA A 188 12.07 -8.85 7.97
C ALA A 188 10.70 -8.34 8.44
N THR A 189 9.65 -9.05 8.06
CA THR A 189 8.30 -8.76 8.55
C THR A 189 8.23 -9.18 10.00
N GLU A 190 7.77 -8.27 10.86
CA GLU A 190 7.46 -8.58 12.25
C GLU A 190 6.26 -9.53 12.30
N GLU A 191 6.22 -10.38 13.31
CA GLU A 191 5.16 -11.34 13.53
C GLU A 191 4.66 -11.25 14.97
N VAL A 192 3.40 -11.58 15.15
CA VAL A 192 2.80 -11.71 16.48
C VAL A 192 2.20 -13.10 16.68
N ILE A 193 2.20 -13.54 17.94
CA ILE A 193 1.42 -14.67 18.39
C ILE A 193 0.18 -14.09 19.06
N VAL A 194 -0.99 -14.47 18.54
CA VAL A 194 -2.30 -14.17 19.11
C VAL A 194 -2.81 -15.43 19.77
N SER A 195 -2.96 -15.39 21.09
CA SER A 195 -3.53 -16.49 21.88
C SER A 195 -4.84 -16.03 22.48
N ALA A 196 -5.88 -16.80 22.35
CA ALA A 196 -7.19 -16.49 22.88
C ALA A 196 -7.78 -17.64 23.69
N TYR A 197 -8.60 -17.29 24.67
CA TYR A 197 -9.54 -18.21 25.34
C TYR A 197 -10.94 -17.64 25.16
N VAL A 198 -11.84 -18.48 24.73
CA VAL A 198 -13.24 -18.14 24.54
C VAL A 198 -14.06 -18.84 25.60
N PHE A 199 -14.76 -18.06 26.43
CA PHE A 199 -15.58 -18.56 27.50
C PHE A 199 -17.05 -18.29 27.20
N GLU A 200 -17.88 -19.22 27.55
CA GLU A 200 -19.31 -19.05 27.77
C GLU A 200 -19.54 -18.82 29.25
N VAL A 201 -20.14 -17.68 29.60
CA VAL A 201 -20.34 -17.28 30.99
C VAL A 201 -21.82 -17.27 31.29
N GLN A 202 -22.25 -18.12 32.23
CA GLN A 202 -23.62 -18.16 32.70
C GLN A 202 -23.79 -17.16 33.86
N THR A 203 -24.67 -16.19 33.68
CA THR A 203 -24.96 -15.17 34.69
C THR A 203 -26.46 -15.17 35.04
N ALA A 204 -26.79 -14.95 36.30
CA ALA A 204 -28.15 -14.64 36.70
C ALA A 204 -28.37 -13.10 36.58
N GLU A 205 -29.61 -12.67 36.42
CA GLU A 205 -29.95 -11.25 36.26
C GLU A 205 -29.32 -10.29 37.29
N ARG A 206 -29.13 -10.79 38.53
CA ARG A 206 -28.55 -10.00 39.62
C ARG A 206 -27.02 -9.77 39.51
N ASN A 207 -26.33 -10.46 38.64
CA ASN A 207 -24.86 -10.46 38.58
C ASN A 207 -24.29 -9.52 37.52
N GLY A 208 -25.15 -8.84 36.76
CA GLY A 208 -24.71 -7.97 35.67
C GLY A 208 -24.21 -8.75 34.44
N SER A 209 -23.30 -8.16 33.65
CA SER A 209 -22.74 -8.83 32.47
C SER A 209 -21.60 -9.79 32.85
N GLY A 210 -21.34 -10.78 31.99
CA GLY A 210 -20.21 -11.70 32.13
C GLY A 210 -18.86 -10.98 32.21
N LEU A 211 -18.74 -9.86 31.51
CA LEU A 211 -17.56 -8.98 31.57
C LEU A 211 -17.39 -8.35 32.99
N ALA A 212 -18.49 -7.85 33.58
CA ALA A 212 -18.46 -7.30 34.93
C ALA A 212 -18.10 -8.34 35.98
N LEU A 213 -18.60 -9.55 35.81
CA LEU A 213 -18.25 -10.68 36.67
C LEU A 213 -16.77 -11.05 36.54
N ALA A 214 -16.25 -11.13 35.33
CA ALA A 214 -14.84 -11.40 35.04
C ALA A 214 -13.94 -10.30 35.62
N ALA A 215 -14.26 -9.04 35.41
CA ALA A 215 -13.54 -7.90 35.96
C ALA A 215 -13.50 -7.94 37.51
N LYS A 216 -14.61 -8.32 38.17
CA LYS A 216 -14.68 -8.48 39.61
C LYS A 216 -13.81 -9.62 40.15
N LEU A 217 -13.78 -10.75 39.45
CA LEU A 217 -12.91 -11.89 39.84
C LEU A 217 -11.44 -11.54 39.74
N VAL A 218 -11.06 -10.83 38.70
CA VAL A 218 -9.68 -10.42 38.46
C VAL A 218 -9.25 -9.31 39.40
N SER A 219 -10.09 -8.28 39.64
CA SER A 219 -9.76 -7.15 40.54
C SER A 219 -9.55 -7.59 41.97
N GLY A 220 -10.19 -8.67 42.41
CA GLY A 220 -10.02 -9.22 43.75
C GLY A 220 -8.68 -9.97 43.99
N LYS A 221 -7.98 -10.39 42.93
CA LYS A 221 -6.74 -11.17 43.01
C LYS A 221 -5.54 -10.56 42.33
N PHE A 222 -5.75 -9.61 41.41
CA PHE A 222 -4.70 -8.92 40.68
C PHE A 222 -4.89 -7.41 40.83
N ASN A 223 -3.79 -6.67 40.97
CA ASN A 223 -3.81 -5.20 41.03
C ASN A 223 -4.07 -4.65 39.61
N VAL A 224 -5.34 -4.62 39.19
CA VAL A 224 -5.74 -4.30 37.85
C VAL A 224 -6.09 -2.83 37.78
N GLY A 225 -5.32 -2.08 36.99
CA GLY A 225 -5.74 -0.77 36.52
C GLY A 225 -6.87 -0.97 35.50
N ILE A 226 -8.11 -0.80 35.91
CA ILE A 226 -9.25 -0.67 35.00
C ILE A 226 -9.08 0.68 34.32
N GLY A 227 -8.46 0.69 33.15
CA GLY A 227 -8.30 1.90 32.35
C GLY A 227 -9.65 2.27 31.75
N SER A 228 -10.34 3.17 32.46
CA SER A 228 -11.44 3.94 31.89
C SER A 228 -10.87 5.04 31.00
N GLU A 229 -10.44 4.72 29.80
CA GLU A 229 -10.28 5.71 28.76
C GLU A 229 -11.49 5.61 27.83
N SER A 230 -12.36 6.60 28.02
CA SER A 230 -13.44 7.08 27.16
C SER A 230 -14.02 6.11 26.12
N GLY A 231 -15.18 5.56 26.43
CA GLY A 231 -16.23 5.38 25.43
C GLY A 231 -16.48 3.96 24.91
N PHE A 232 -15.80 2.93 25.40
CA PHE A 232 -16.12 1.55 25.04
C PHE A 232 -16.31 0.67 26.27
N ASP A 233 -17.53 0.49 26.70
CA ASP A 233 -17.89 -0.32 27.87
C ASP A 233 -17.69 -1.84 27.70
N ASN A 234 -17.04 -2.28 26.63
CA ASN A 234 -17.04 -3.68 26.22
C ASN A 234 -15.68 -4.38 26.32
N PHE A 235 -14.64 -3.74 26.86
CA PHE A 235 -13.35 -4.40 27.06
C PHE A 235 -12.62 -3.96 28.32
N VAL A 236 -11.79 -4.86 28.87
CA VAL A 236 -10.89 -4.60 30.01
C VAL A 236 -9.48 -5.00 29.60
N ARG A 237 -8.49 -4.12 29.83
CA ARG A 237 -7.08 -4.35 29.51
C ARG A 237 -6.26 -4.59 30.74
N PHE A 238 -5.37 -5.60 30.69
CA PHE A 238 -4.43 -5.95 31.75
C PHE A 238 -3.00 -5.75 31.23
N LYS A 239 -2.22 -4.91 31.92
CA LYS A 239 -0.85 -4.57 31.54
C LYS A 239 0.19 -5.67 31.78
N THR A 240 -0.07 -6.57 32.70
CA THR A 240 0.87 -7.64 33.08
C THR A 240 0.11 -8.84 33.58
N GLY A 241 0.45 -9.99 33.05
CA GLY A 241 -0.13 -11.24 33.52
C GLY A 241 0.20 -12.39 32.58
N SER A 242 0.10 -13.60 33.10
CA SER A 242 0.08 -14.79 32.29
C SER A 242 -1.36 -15.05 31.86
N LEU A 243 -1.57 -15.19 30.54
CA LEU A 243 -2.86 -15.58 29.97
C LEU A 243 -3.36 -16.90 30.62
N ASP A 244 -2.41 -17.83 30.83
CA ASP A 244 -2.73 -19.14 31.42
C ASP A 244 -3.11 -19.00 32.91
N ALA A 245 -2.53 -18.08 33.67
CA ALA A 245 -2.92 -17.84 35.07
C ALA A 245 -4.34 -17.27 35.17
N LEU A 246 -4.72 -16.36 34.25
CA LEU A 246 -6.10 -15.87 34.17
C LEU A 246 -7.07 -16.95 33.72
N TYR A 247 -6.66 -17.78 32.77
CA TYR A 247 -7.45 -18.95 32.37
C TYR A 247 -7.73 -19.86 33.53
N GLU A 248 -6.71 -20.23 34.34
CA GLU A 248 -6.90 -21.09 35.54
C GLU A 248 -7.79 -20.39 36.56
N LEU A 249 -7.68 -19.07 36.75
CA LEU A 249 -8.57 -18.32 37.64
C LEU A 249 -10.04 -18.47 37.22
N PHE A 250 -10.33 -18.24 35.93
CA PHE A 250 -11.72 -18.36 35.44
C PHE A 250 -12.23 -19.80 35.51
N ARG A 251 -11.36 -20.78 35.32
CA ARG A 251 -11.71 -22.19 35.41
C ARG A 251 -12.10 -22.64 36.82
N THR A 252 -11.68 -21.91 37.86
CA THR A 252 -12.10 -22.19 39.24
C THR A 252 -13.55 -21.83 39.54
N ASP A 253 -14.18 -21.01 38.70
CA ASP A 253 -15.56 -20.59 38.84
C ASP A 253 -16.44 -21.33 37.84
N SER A 254 -17.39 -22.10 38.35
CA SER A 254 -18.27 -22.99 37.55
C SER A 254 -19.16 -22.27 36.54
N ARG A 255 -19.24 -20.94 36.62
CA ARG A 255 -19.99 -20.11 35.66
C ARG A 255 -19.25 -19.91 34.36
N PHE A 256 -17.92 -20.11 34.33
CA PHE A 256 -17.09 -19.93 33.15
C PHE A 256 -16.80 -21.28 32.50
N HIS A 257 -17.35 -21.48 31.32
CA HIS A 257 -17.10 -22.68 30.50
C HIS A 257 -16.19 -22.33 29.34
N VAL A 258 -15.05 -23.02 29.19
CA VAL A 258 -14.15 -22.84 28.06
C VAL A 258 -14.76 -23.50 26.84
N VAL A 259 -14.95 -22.71 25.79
CA VAL A 259 -15.45 -23.18 24.50
C VAL A 259 -14.29 -23.51 23.55
N SER A 260 -13.24 -22.68 23.53
CA SER A 260 -12.09 -22.85 22.63
C SER A 260 -10.86 -22.06 23.11
N SER A 261 -9.69 -22.53 22.68
CA SER A 261 -8.41 -21.86 22.97
C SER A 261 -7.54 -21.77 21.71
N PRO A 262 -7.93 -20.93 20.72
CA PRO A 262 -7.15 -20.77 19.50
C PRO A 262 -5.84 -20.07 19.76
N ARG A 263 -4.79 -20.46 19.01
CA ARG A 263 -3.49 -19.79 18.97
C ARG A 263 -3.02 -19.65 17.53
N LEU A 264 -2.69 -18.43 17.12
CA LEU A 264 -2.30 -18.09 15.76
C LEU A 264 -0.98 -17.31 15.77
N ARG A 265 -0.10 -17.61 14.82
CA ARG A 265 1.06 -16.79 14.52
C ARG A 265 0.80 -16.07 13.20
N VAL A 266 0.91 -14.75 13.19
CA VAL A 266 0.48 -13.89 12.09
C VAL A 266 1.54 -12.83 11.81
N SER A 267 1.89 -12.66 10.54
CA SER A 267 2.78 -11.60 10.10
C SER A 267 2.05 -10.25 10.07
N ASN A 268 2.79 -9.18 10.26
CA ASN A 268 2.29 -7.81 10.21
C ASN A 268 1.51 -7.53 8.91
N GLY A 269 0.28 -7.04 9.05
CA GLY A 269 -0.63 -6.73 7.93
C GLY A 269 -1.33 -7.93 7.30
N ALA A 270 -0.92 -9.17 7.61
CA ALA A 270 -1.54 -10.37 7.08
C ALA A 270 -2.80 -10.76 7.86
N LYS A 271 -3.77 -11.35 7.17
CA LYS A 271 -4.96 -11.92 7.81
C LYS A 271 -4.76 -13.40 8.02
N ALA A 272 -5.00 -13.88 9.26
CA ALA A 272 -5.04 -15.29 9.58
C ALA A 272 -6.40 -15.67 10.16
N ALA A 273 -6.84 -16.88 9.88
CA ALA A 273 -8.07 -17.42 10.41
C ALA A 273 -7.86 -18.84 10.95
N PHE A 274 -8.52 -19.13 12.06
CA PHE A 274 -8.60 -20.43 12.68
C PHE A 274 -10.07 -20.83 12.76
N SER A 275 -10.42 -22.03 12.32
CA SER A 275 -11.78 -22.52 12.28
C SER A 275 -11.80 -23.96 12.75
N VAL A 276 -12.63 -24.24 13.74
CA VAL A 276 -12.89 -25.60 14.25
C VAL A 276 -14.38 -25.78 14.43
N GLY A 277 -14.94 -26.84 13.84
CA GLY A 277 -16.35 -27.07 13.90
C GLY A 277 -16.80 -28.24 13.03
N SER A 278 -18.10 -28.27 12.76
CA SER A 278 -18.75 -29.23 11.89
C SER A 278 -19.57 -28.54 10.82
N GLU A 279 -19.75 -29.19 9.69
CA GLU A 279 -20.66 -28.76 8.65
C GLU A 279 -21.95 -29.55 8.70
N VAL A 280 -23.07 -28.85 8.71
CA VAL A 280 -24.38 -29.46 8.75
C VAL A 280 -25.05 -29.26 7.39
N PRO A 281 -25.50 -30.35 6.74
CA PRO A 281 -26.26 -30.22 5.49
C PRO A 281 -27.66 -29.66 5.81
N VAL A 282 -28.00 -28.59 5.11
CA VAL A 282 -29.33 -27.98 5.14
C VAL A 282 -29.96 -28.05 3.76
N LEU A 283 -31.26 -28.08 3.70
CA LEU A 283 -31.97 -28.08 2.42
C LEU A 283 -31.84 -26.73 1.76
N GLY A 284 -31.31 -26.71 0.53
CA GLY A 284 -31.15 -25.52 -0.29
C GLY A 284 -32.35 -25.25 -1.21
N GLN A 285 -32.12 -24.54 -2.30
CA GLN A 285 -33.17 -24.21 -3.26
C GLN A 285 -33.72 -25.43 -3.97
N VAL A 286 -35.04 -25.43 -4.16
CA VAL A 286 -35.69 -26.41 -5.06
C VAL A 286 -35.67 -25.85 -6.49
N SER A 287 -34.99 -26.54 -7.38
CA SER A 287 -35.02 -26.27 -8.83
C SER A 287 -35.88 -27.31 -9.53
N TYR A 288 -36.54 -26.92 -10.59
CA TYR A 288 -37.33 -27.83 -11.41
C TYR A 288 -36.53 -28.17 -12.66
N SER A 289 -36.19 -29.45 -12.82
CA SER A 289 -35.63 -29.99 -14.07
C SER A 289 -36.59 -31.02 -14.59
N ASP A 290 -37.02 -30.91 -15.88
CA ASP A 290 -38.00 -31.75 -16.52
C ASP A 290 -39.29 -31.95 -15.71
N ASN A 291 -39.84 -30.89 -15.14
CA ASN A 291 -41.03 -30.87 -14.26
C ASN A 291 -40.89 -31.74 -12.99
N LYS A 292 -39.68 -32.14 -12.61
CA LYS A 292 -39.39 -32.82 -11.35
C LYS A 292 -38.66 -31.86 -10.41
N PRO A 293 -39.08 -31.76 -9.13
CA PRO A 293 -38.39 -30.95 -8.16
C PRO A 293 -37.07 -31.63 -7.79
N VAL A 294 -35.97 -30.90 -7.97
CA VAL A 294 -34.63 -31.29 -7.52
C VAL A 294 -34.25 -30.36 -6.40
N GLN A 295 -34.03 -30.92 -5.23
CA GLN A 295 -33.63 -30.16 -4.04
C GLN A 295 -32.12 -30.21 -3.89
N SER A 296 -31.47 -29.04 -3.79
CA SER A 296 -30.06 -28.92 -3.51
C SER A 296 -29.79 -29.09 -1.99
N ILE A 297 -28.59 -29.50 -1.66
CA ILE A 297 -28.10 -29.53 -0.27
C ILE A 297 -27.04 -28.48 -0.16
N GLU A 298 -27.18 -27.58 0.83
CA GLU A 298 -26.16 -26.62 1.19
C GLU A 298 -25.51 -27.03 2.50
N TYR A 299 -24.19 -26.98 2.58
CA TYR A 299 -23.46 -27.21 3.82
C TYR A 299 -23.28 -25.90 4.57
N ARG A 300 -23.68 -25.85 5.80
CA ARG A 300 -23.51 -24.70 6.69
C ARG A 300 -22.53 -25.05 7.77
N SER A 301 -21.43 -24.30 7.84
CA SER A 301 -20.40 -24.48 8.84
C SER A 301 -20.85 -23.95 10.20
N SER A 302 -20.59 -24.70 11.24
CA SER A 302 -20.79 -24.29 12.64
C SER A 302 -19.55 -24.58 13.45
N GLY A 303 -19.37 -23.87 14.54
CA GLY A 303 -18.23 -24.01 15.43
C GLY A 303 -17.61 -22.66 15.81
N VAL A 304 -16.32 -22.68 16.11
CA VAL A 304 -15.54 -21.51 16.50
C VAL A 304 -14.68 -21.06 15.34
N ILE A 305 -14.82 -19.81 14.97
CA ILE A 305 -14.01 -19.14 13.95
C ILE A 305 -13.38 -17.91 14.58
N LEU A 306 -12.06 -17.82 14.55
CA LEU A 306 -11.29 -16.62 14.92
C LEU A 306 -10.51 -16.15 13.72
N SER A 307 -10.76 -14.93 13.29
CA SER A 307 -9.98 -14.24 12.26
C SER A 307 -9.30 -13.03 12.88
N VAL A 308 -8.01 -12.88 12.62
CA VAL A 308 -7.21 -11.79 13.17
C VAL A 308 -6.32 -11.18 12.08
N GLN A 309 -6.17 -9.86 12.13
CA GLN A 309 -5.26 -9.13 11.28
C GLN A 309 -4.52 -8.09 12.13
N PRO A 310 -3.24 -8.33 12.46
CA PRO A 310 -2.43 -7.41 13.23
C PRO A 310 -1.82 -6.35 12.32
N GLU A 311 -1.74 -5.12 12.83
CA GLU A 311 -0.92 -4.04 12.30
C GLU A 311 0.04 -3.60 13.40
N ILE A 312 1.32 -3.98 13.27
CA ILE A 312 2.34 -3.73 14.27
C ILE A 312 2.92 -2.35 14.03
N ARG A 313 2.76 -1.48 15.02
CA ARG A 313 3.39 -0.17 15.08
C ARG A 313 4.51 -0.18 16.14
N GLN A 314 5.24 0.91 16.25
CA GLN A 314 6.40 0.99 17.13
C GLN A 314 6.06 0.59 18.58
N ASP A 315 5.01 1.18 19.16
CA ASP A 315 4.64 1.00 20.56
C ASP A 315 3.35 0.21 20.76
N LEU A 316 2.55 0.05 19.73
CA LEU A 316 1.23 -0.55 19.78
C LEU A 316 1.04 -1.57 18.68
N ILE A 317 0.18 -2.52 18.92
CA ILE A 317 -0.31 -3.50 17.95
C ILE A 317 -1.80 -3.23 17.79
N GLU A 318 -2.20 -2.77 16.62
CA GLU A 318 -3.62 -2.70 16.25
C GLU A 318 -4.06 -4.07 15.77
N LEU A 319 -5.17 -4.56 16.29
CA LEU A 319 -5.68 -5.88 16.00
C LEU A 319 -7.13 -5.81 15.55
N ASN A 320 -7.39 -6.15 14.30
CA ASN A 320 -8.75 -6.40 13.82
C ASN A 320 -9.11 -7.85 14.16
N ILE A 321 -10.18 -8.03 14.92
CA ILE A 321 -10.64 -9.31 15.42
C ILE A 321 -12.04 -9.58 14.93
N ASP A 322 -12.25 -10.75 14.33
CA ASP A 322 -13.58 -11.29 14.02
C ASP A 322 -13.67 -12.67 14.64
N GLN A 323 -14.42 -12.75 15.75
CA GLN A 323 -14.68 -13.98 16.48
C GLN A 323 -16.12 -14.40 16.29
N GLN A 324 -16.33 -15.60 15.78
CA GLN A 324 -17.64 -16.18 15.62
C GLN A 324 -17.71 -17.52 16.36
N ILE A 325 -18.80 -17.71 17.09
CA ILE A 325 -19.20 -18.99 17.63
C ILE A 325 -20.59 -19.32 17.08
N SER A 326 -20.74 -20.52 16.56
CA SER A 326 -22.02 -20.97 16.05
C SER A 326 -22.29 -22.42 16.45
N ASN A 327 -23.54 -22.72 16.68
CA ASN A 327 -24.00 -24.08 17.02
C ASN A 327 -25.36 -24.33 16.36
N PHE A 328 -25.61 -25.57 15.97
CA PHE A 328 -26.93 -25.99 15.49
C PHE A 328 -27.74 -26.57 16.61
N ALA A 329 -28.94 -26.04 16.79
CA ALA A 329 -29.96 -26.61 17.70
C ALA A 329 -31.09 -27.24 16.88
N LYS A 330 -31.57 -28.39 17.37
CA LYS A 330 -32.78 -28.99 16.82
C LYS A 330 -33.98 -28.19 17.30
N THR A 331 -34.73 -27.64 16.38
CA THR A 331 -35.94 -26.87 16.70
C THR A 331 -37.19 -27.60 16.23
N GLU A 332 -38.22 -27.58 17.05
CA GLU A 332 -39.52 -28.15 16.69
C GLU A 332 -40.31 -27.29 15.71
N THR A 333 -39.93 -26.00 15.57
CA THR A 333 -40.60 -25.00 14.74
C THR A 333 -39.90 -24.74 13.42
N GLY A 334 -38.83 -25.46 13.08
CA GLY A 334 -38.11 -25.30 11.82
C GLY A 334 -38.91 -25.75 10.61
N VAL A 335 -38.80 -25.06 9.47
CA VAL A 335 -39.39 -25.47 8.20
C VAL A 335 -38.72 -26.78 7.77
N ASN A 336 -39.49 -27.82 7.51
CA ASN A 336 -39.00 -29.14 7.06
C ASN A 336 -37.96 -29.78 8.01
N ASN A 337 -38.08 -29.65 9.31
CA ASN A 337 -37.11 -30.13 10.31
C ASN A 337 -35.69 -29.55 10.15
N SER A 338 -35.55 -28.41 9.51
CA SER A 338 -34.26 -27.73 9.41
C SER A 338 -33.77 -27.28 10.78
N PRO A 339 -32.49 -27.53 11.12
CA PRO A 339 -31.94 -27.08 12.39
C PRO A 339 -31.80 -25.56 12.44
N THR A 340 -31.95 -24.97 13.61
CA THR A 340 -31.69 -23.56 13.83
C THR A 340 -30.20 -23.32 14.07
N LEU A 341 -29.60 -22.40 13.32
CA LEU A 341 -28.22 -21.94 13.55
C LEU A 341 -28.22 -20.81 14.59
N ILE A 342 -27.68 -21.11 15.77
CA ILE A 342 -27.40 -20.11 16.80
C ILE A 342 -26.01 -19.58 16.52
N LYS A 343 -25.88 -18.26 16.21
CA LYS A 343 -24.64 -17.60 15.89
C LYS A 343 -24.38 -16.42 16.83
N ARG A 344 -23.17 -16.35 17.38
CA ARG A 344 -22.67 -15.25 18.19
C ARG A 344 -21.39 -14.74 17.55
N GLN A 345 -21.28 -13.45 17.31
CA GLN A 345 -20.15 -12.85 16.59
C GLN A 345 -19.74 -11.55 17.25
N VAL A 346 -18.44 -11.36 17.42
CA VAL A 346 -17.81 -10.11 17.84
C VAL A 346 -16.83 -9.69 16.75
N ASN A 347 -17.06 -8.51 16.19
CA ASN A 347 -16.16 -7.86 15.23
C ASN A 347 -15.73 -6.54 15.84
N THR A 348 -14.42 -6.39 16.10
CA THR A 348 -13.89 -5.20 16.76
C THR A 348 -12.45 -4.96 16.36
N GLN A 349 -12.02 -3.69 16.52
CA GLN A 349 -10.63 -3.28 16.39
C GLN A 349 -10.15 -2.76 17.74
N VAL A 350 -8.99 -3.26 18.19
CA VAL A 350 -8.39 -2.87 19.47
C VAL A 350 -6.92 -2.57 19.30
N SER A 351 -6.42 -1.64 20.12
CA SER A 351 -5.00 -1.31 20.20
C SER A 351 -4.44 -1.82 21.52
N VAL A 352 -3.39 -2.62 21.45
CA VAL A 352 -2.77 -3.28 22.60
C VAL A 352 -1.26 -3.07 22.58
N ALA A 353 -0.63 -3.05 23.76
CA ALA A 353 0.82 -3.12 23.84
C ALA A 353 1.29 -4.58 23.76
N ASP A 354 2.60 -4.76 23.51
CA ASP A 354 3.19 -6.10 23.46
C ASP A 354 3.02 -6.84 24.81
N GLY A 355 2.44 -8.02 24.74
CA GLY A 355 2.19 -8.88 25.90
C GLY A 355 0.92 -8.56 26.69
N ASP A 356 0.20 -7.48 26.38
CA ASP A 356 -1.06 -7.14 27.04
C ASP A 356 -2.12 -8.20 26.83
N ILE A 357 -2.98 -8.34 27.84
CA ILE A 357 -4.17 -9.19 27.78
C ILE A 357 -5.40 -8.30 27.72
N ILE A 358 -6.27 -8.55 26.79
CA ILE A 358 -7.58 -7.89 26.68
C ILE A 358 -8.69 -8.88 26.92
N LEU A 359 -9.72 -8.39 27.57
CA LEU A 359 -10.96 -9.10 27.80
C LEU A 359 -12.06 -8.41 27.01
N LEU A 360 -12.62 -9.10 26.06
CA LEU A 360 -13.71 -8.63 25.19
C LEU A 360 -14.99 -9.35 25.63
N GLY A 361 -16.03 -8.60 25.89
CA GLY A 361 -17.32 -9.18 26.28
C GLY A 361 -18.45 -8.39 25.69
N GLY A 362 -19.66 -8.94 25.71
CA GLY A 362 -20.83 -8.16 25.37
C GLY A 362 -21.89 -8.79 24.48
N LEU A 363 -21.91 -10.11 24.32
CA LEU A 363 -23.05 -10.78 23.72
C LEU A 363 -23.84 -11.55 24.79
N ALA A 364 -24.93 -10.96 25.26
CA ALA A 364 -25.81 -11.57 26.19
C ALA A 364 -27.03 -12.20 25.48
N GLU A 365 -27.27 -13.45 25.71
CA GLU A 365 -28.51 -14.10 25.36
C GLU A 365 -29.37 -14.27 26.64
N ASN A 366 -30.54 -13.65 26.67
CA ASN A 366 -31.48 -13.82 27.76
C ASN A 366 -32.44 -14.96 27.41
N LYS A 367 -32.39 -16.03 28.18
CA LYS A 367 -33.36 -17.11 28.10
C LYS A 367 -34.31 -16.99 29.30
N VAL A 368 -35.55 -16.66 29.00
CA VAL A 368 -36.64 -16.66 29.99
C VAL A 368 -37.38 -17.96 29.82
N SER A 369 -37.42 -18.76 30.84
CA SER A 369 -38.21 -19.99 30.88
C SER A 369 -39.27 -19.83 31.99
N GLU A 370 -40.48 -19.55 31.56
CA GLU A 370 -41.66 -19.54 32.46
C GLU A 370 -42.31 -20.91 32.43
N ALA A 371 -42.31 -21.61 33.54
CA ALA A 371 -43.03 -22.88 33.69
C ALA A 371 -44.14 -22.68 34.75
N GLU A 372 -45.38 -22.61 34.30
CA GLU A 372 -46.54 -22.70 35.17
C GLU A 372 -46.96 -24.14 35.30
N THR A 373 -46.87 -24.67 36.49
CA THR A 373 -47.47 -26.00 36.85
C THR A 373 -48.64 -25.77 37.74
N GLY A 374 -49.85 -26.05 37.23
CA GLY A 374 -51.11 -25.95 37.97
C GLY A 374 -52.13 -26.95 37.46
N PHE A 375 -53.05 -27.38 38.32
CA PHE A 375 -54.17 -28.17 37.90
C PHE A 375 -55.25 -27.29 37.29
N SER A 376 -55.65 -27.55 36.05
CA SER A 376 -56.53 -26.75 35.21
C SER A 376 -57.97 -26.56 35.78
N PHE A 377 -58.32 -27.26 36.86
CA PHE A 377 -59.68 -27.21 37.45
C PHE A 377 -59.72 -26.56 38.83
N LEU A 378 -58.58 -26.03 39.35
CA LEU A 378 -58.52 -25.32 40.64
C LEU A 378 -58.26 -23.84 40.41
N PRO A 379 -58.75 -22.94 41.29
CA PRO A 379 -58.45 -21.53 41.22
C PRO A 379 -56.97 -21.26 41.24
N LYS A 380 -56.47 -20.42 40.35
CA LYS A 380 -55.04 -20.15 40.12
C LYS A 380 -54.20 -19.79 41.35
N ASP A 381 -54.89 -19.32 42.42
CA ASP A 381 -54.20 -18.83 43.63
C ASP A 381 -53.89 -19.88 44.70
N TRP A 382 -54.35 -21.14 44.55
CA TRP A 382 -54.25 -22.13 45.61
C TRP A 382 -53.10 -23.16 45.45
N PHE A 383 -52.69 -23.46 44.22
CA PHE A 383 -51.65 -24.47 43.97
C PHE A 383 -50.87 -24.21 42.66
N THR A 384 -50.49 -22.96 42.41
CA THR A 384 -49.62 -22.61 41.27
C THR A 384 -48.18 -22.44 41.76
N GLY A 385 -47.30 -23.34 41.36
CA GLY A 385 -45.86 -23.13 41.44
C GLY A 385 -45.42 -22.45 40.17
N SER A 386 -45.09 -21.16 40.22
CA SER A 386 -44.38 -20.49 39.15
C SER A 386 -42.86 -20.62 39.38
N SER A 387 -42.17 -21.19 38.45
CA SER A 387 -40.70 -21.20 38.43
C SER A 387 -40.24 -20.30 37.30
N ASP A 388 -39.79 -19.13 37.66
CA ASP A 388 -39.14 -18.21 36.73
C ASP A 388 -37.63 -18.43 36.78
N GLU A 389 -37.11 -19.09 35.79
CA GLU A 389 -35.66 -19.24 35.62
C GLU A 389 -35.15 -18.28 34.54
N HIS A 390 -34.52 -17.21 34.98
CA HIS A 390 -33.84 -16.25 34.11
C HIS A 390 -32.36 -16.63 34.05
N SER A 391 -31.94 -17.29 32.99
CA SER A 391 -30.54 -17.53 32.73
C SER A 391 -30.05 -16.65 31.58
N LYS A 392 -28.94 -16.00 31.81
CA LYS A 392 -28.26 -15.16 30.83
C LYS A 392 -26.91 -15.76 30.49
N THR A 393 -26.65 -15.94 29.20
CA THR A 393 -25.40 -16.48 28.71
C THR A 393 -24.64 -15.40 27.95
N ASP A 394 -23.48 -15.07 28.44
CA ASP A 394 -22.56 -14.10 27.79
C ASP A 394 -21.36 -14.81 27.15
N ILE A 395 -20.86 -14.31 26.07
CA ILE A 395 -19.57 -14.72 25.49
C ILE A 395 -18.49 -13.74 25.92
N LEU A 396 -17.40 -14.29 26.44
CA LEU A 396 -16.23 -13.59 26.88
C LEU A 396 -15.02 -14.11 26.11
N VAL A 397 -14.28 -13.21 25.46
CA VAL A 397 -13.04 -13.53 24.75
C VAL A 397 -11.88 -12.90 25.49
N MET A 398 -10.99 -13.72 26.01
CA MET A 398 -9.73 -13.28 26.59
C MET A 398 -8.63 -13.50 25.57
N LEU A 399 -7.87 -12.46 25.24
CA LEU A 399 -6.90 -12.46 24.16
C LEU A 399 -5.60 -11.82 24.59
N GLN A 400 -4.48 -12.46 24.25
CA GLN A 400 -3.14 -11.93 24.44
C GLN A 400 -2.41 -11.86 23.11
N VAL A 401 -1.70 -10.76 22.89
CA VAL A 401 -0.87 -10.53 21.70
C VAL A 401 0.59 -10.36 22.14
N LYS A 402 1.48 -11.14 21.56
CA LYS A 402 2.93 -11.06 21.82
C LYS A 402 3.70 -10.93 20.53
N LYS A 403 4.61 -9.94 20.46
CA LYS A 403 5.59 -9.86 19.35
C LYS A 403 6.52 -11.08 19.41
N VAL A 404 6.82 -11.64 18.25
CA VAL A 404 7.80 -12.71 18.14
C VAL A 404 9.17 -12.06 18.06
N SER A 405 9.95 -12.19 19.12
CA SER A 405 11.37 -11.81 19.10
C SER A 405 12.12 -12.81 18.22
N ARG A 406 12.86 -12.33 17.22
CA ARG A 406 13.80 -13.12 16.44
C ARG A 406 15.18 -13.12 17.05
#